data_1e899d47fac5ab83a4bc563bb7ab2a60
#
_entry.id   1e899d47fac5ab83a4bc563bb7ab2a60
#
_cell.length_a   1.000
_cell.length_b   1.000
_cell.length_c   1.000
_cell.angle_alpha   90.00
_cell.angle_beta   90.00
_cell.angle_gamma   90.00
#
_symmetry.space_group_name_H-M   'P 1'
#
loop_
_entity.id
_entity.type
_entity.pdbx_description
1 polymer ?
#
loop_
_entity_poly.entity_id
_entity_poly.type
_entity_poly.pdbx_seq_one_letter_code
_entity_poly.pdbx_strand_id
1 'polypeptide(L)'
;HPDWRHALKTNPSFNKLEKSYLFSTVAKKVAAYKQAHPEERVIRLGIGDVTLPLAPCIVEAMHKAVDEMSVAETFRGYCDDAEGYEFVRQAVKDFYHGLGVEVGLDEVFVSDGAKSDLGNFLDIIEPGSNVLIPDPVYPAYVDTNVMAANHILFASSDVEGGFLPRPDSDVHADVIYICSPNNPTGATYDADGLKAWVDYA
;
A
#
# COMPACT_ATOMS: atom_id res chain seq x y z
N HIS A 1 29.66 15.21 -30.55
CA HIS A 1 28.35 15.03 -29.90
C HIS A 1 28.48 15.60 -28.50
N PRO A 2 27.57 16.52 -28.07
CA PRO A 2 27.57 16.94 -26.67
C PRO A 2 27.32 15.70 -25.80
N ASP A 3 28.12 15.55 -24.74
CA ASP A 3 28.02 14.42 -23.83
C ASP A 3 26.77 14.61 -22.96
N TRP A 4 25.61 14.17 -23.49
CA TRP A 4 24.31 14.25 -22.84
C TRP A 4 24.26 13.52 -21.48
N ARG A 5 25.24 12.63 -21.19
CA ARG A 5 25.34 11.89 -19.94
C ARG A 5 25.56 12.74 -18.71
N HIS A 6 26.03 13.99 -18.90
CA HIS A 6 26.20 14.93 -17.79
C HIS A 6 24.97 15.80 -17.50
N ALA A 7 23.91 15.71 -18.31
CA ALA A 7 22.72 16.54 -18.17
C ALA A 7 21.65 15.99 -17.22
N LEU A 8 21.60 14.67 -16.98
CA LEU A 8 20.60 14.04 -16.14
C LEU A 8 21.05 13.96 -14.68
N LYS A 9 20.35 14.69 -13.81
CA LYS A 9 20.50 14.55 -12.35
C LYS A 9 19.43 13.60 -11.85
N THR A 10 19.83 12.48 -11.26
CA THR A 10 18.92 11.54 -10.62
C THR A 10 18.69 11.92 -9.16
N ASN A 11 17.54 11.53 -8.61
CA ASN A 11 17.27 11.72 -7.20
C ASN A 11 18.27 10.90 -6.34
N PRO A 12 19.12 11.55 -5.53
CA PRO A 12 20.16 10.87 -4.75
C PRO A 12 19.58 9.95 -3.66
N SER A 13 18.34 10.14 -3.26
CA SER A 13 17.67 9.31 -2.25
C SER A 13 17.50 7.85 -2.71
N PHE A 14 17.45 7.59 -4.03
CA PHE A 14 17.45 6.22 -4.55
C PHE A 14 18.69 5.42 -4.17
N ASN A 15 19.83 6.09 -3.90
CA ASN A 15 21.04 5.41 -3.43
C ASN A 15 20.94 4.89 -1.99
N LYS A 16 19.93 5.36 -1.23
CA LYS A 16 19.67 4.94 0.16
C LYS A 16 18.77 3.70 0.24
N LEU A 17 18.11 3.32 -0.87
CA LEU A 17 17.28 2.13 -0.93
C LEU A 17 18.14 0.86 -0.81
N GLU A 18 17.59 -0.16 -0.20
CA GLU A 18 18.16 -1.50 -0.18
C GLU A 18 18.44 -1.97 -1.62
N LYS A 19 19.67 -2.45 -1.87
CA LYS A 19 20.12 -2.86 -3.23
C LYS A 19 19.35 -4.06 -3.79
N SER A 20 18.58 -4.75 -2.98
CA SER A 20 17.85 -5.93 -3.38
C SER A 20 16.50 -5.98 -2.68
N TYR A 21 15.46 -5.96 -3.48
CA TYR A 21 14.10 -6.14 -2.98
C TYR A 21 13.96 -7.53 -2.35
N LEU A 22 13.53 -7.60 -1.10
CA LEU A 22 13.47 -8.82 -0.28
C LEU A 22 12.85 -10.00 -1.04
N PHE A 23 11.71 -9.79 -1.67
CA PHE A 23 10.97 -10.85 -2.38
C PHE A 23 11.75 -11.42 -3.58
N SER A 24 12.51 -10.59 -4.30
CA SER A 24 13.33 -11.07 -5.40
C SER A 24 14.49 -11.94 -4.91
N THR A 25 15.06 -11.58 -3.76
CA THR A 25 16.13 -12.37 -3.12
C THR A 25 15.60 -13.71 -2.63
N VAL A 26 14.44 -13.73 -1.98
CA VAL A 26 13.78 -14.97 -1.56
C VAL A 26 13.44 -15.86 -2.75
N ALA A 27 12.89 -15.29 -3.84
CA ALA A 27 12.58 -16.05 -5.06
C ALA A 27 13.82 -16.74 -5.66
N LYS A 28 14.96 -16.02 -5.72
CA LYS A 28 16.24 -16.59 -6.20
C LYS A 28 16.73 -17.73 -5.30
N LYS A 29 16.65 -17.55 -3.96
CA LYS A 29 17.04 -18.61 -3.01
C LYS A 29 16.16 -19.85 -3.15
N VAL A 30 14.84 -19.68 -3.29
CA VAL A 30 13.90 -20.79 -3.51
C VAL A 30 14.18 -21.50 -4.82
N ALA A 31 14.46 -20.77 -5.90
CA ALA A 31 14.81 -21.38 -7.19
C ALA A 31 16.10 -22.20 -7.10
N ALA A 32 17.15 -21.66 -6.49
CA ALA A 32 18.41 -22.37 -6.28
C ALA A 32 18.24 -23.63 -5.41
N TYR A 33 17.44 -23.53 -4.33
CA TYR A 33 17.17 -24.68 -3.46
C TYR A 33 16.44 -25.80 -4.22
N LYS A 34 15.39 -25.47 -4.98
CA LYS A 34 14.67 -26.46 -5.80
C LYS A 34 15.55 -27.12 -6.84
N GLN A 35 16.50 -26.39 -7.42
CA GLN A 35 17.45 -26.96 -8.37
C GLN A 35 18.41 -27.93 -7.70
N ALA A 36 18.85 -27.64 -6.47
CA ALA A 36 19.76 -28.50 -5.70
C ALA A 36 19.05 -29.71 -5.07
N HIS A 37 17.74 -29.59 -4.80
CA HIS A 37 16.92 -30.58 -4.11
C HIS A 37 15.62 -30.86 -4.88
N PRO A 38 15.68 -31.47 -6.11
CA PRO A 38 14.52 -31.64 -6.98
C PRO A 38 13.42 -32.54 -6.37
N GLU A 39 13.81 -33.45 -5.45
CA GLU A 39 12.90 -34.39 -4.79
C GLU A 39 12.16 -33.76 -3.59
N GLU A 40 12.60 -32.59 -3.13
CA GLU A 40 12.04 -31.98 -1.94
C GLU A 40 10.87 -31.06 -2.26
N ARG A 41 9.79 -31.18 -1.48
CA ARG A 41 8.65 -30.28 -1.58
C ARG A 41 8.93 -28.99 -0.79
N VAL A 42 9.00 -27.86 -1.50
CA VAL A 42 9.12 -26.53 -0.88
C VAL A 42 7.74 -25.96 -0.61
N ILE A 43 7.43 -25.71 0.66
CA ILE A 43 6.22 -25.00 1.08
C ILE A 43 6.56 -23.50 1.14
N ARG A 44 5.83 -22.68 0.39
CA ARG A 44 6.05 -21.23 0.31
C ARG A 44 5.06 -20.51 1.22
N LEU A 45 5.57 -19.83 2.25
CA LEU A 45 4.81 -19.05 3.22
C LEU A 45 5.21 -17.56 3.23
N GLY A 46 6.00 -17.14 2.23
CA GLY A 46 6.63 -15.82 2.25
C GLY A 46 5.81 -14.69 1.64
N ILE A 47 4.81 -15.00 0.81
CA ILE A 47 3.95 -13.99 0.17
C ILE A 47 2.51 -14.47 0.26
N GLY A 48 1.64 -13.64 0.81
CA GLY A 48 0.20 -13.82 0.71
C GLY A 48 -0.24 -13.54 -0.74
N ASP A 49 -0.96 -14.48 -1.33
CA ASP A 49 -1.48 -14.36 -2.69
C ASP A 49 -2.90 -14.90 -2.76
N VAL A 50 -3.66 -14.45 -3.74
CA VAL A 50 -4.97 -15.02 -4.03
C VAL A 50 -4.80 -16.44 -4.57
N THR A 51 -5.48 -17.39 -3.94
CA THR A 51 -5.36 -18.81 -4.28
C THR A 51 -6.62 -19.39 -4.91
N LEU A 52 -7.72 -18.62 -4.91
CA LEU A 52 -9.00 -19.01 -5.48
C LEU A 52 -9.30 -18.18 -6.73
N PRO A 53 -10.00 -18.76 -7.72
CA PRO A 53 -10.48 -18.00 -8.86
C PRO A 53 -11.50 -16.94 -8.43
N LEU A 54 -11.76 -15.99 -9.32
CA LEU A 54 -12.81 -15.00 -9.10
C LEU A 54 -14.18 -15.67 -8.89
N ALA A 55 -14.97 -15.09 -8.00
CA ALA A 55 -16.35 -15.54 -7.82
C ALA A 55 -17.16 -15.35 -9.12
N PRO A 56 -18.12 -16.24 -9.42
CA PRO A 56 -18.92 -16.16 -10.65
C PRO A 56 -19.59 -14.79 -10.86
N CYS A 57 -20.11 -14.18 -9.80
CA CYS A 57 -20.72 -12.84 -9.88
C CYS A 57 -19.73 -11.73 -10.31
N ILE A 58 -18.48 -11.85 -9.94
CA ILE A 58 -17.43 -10.90 -10.37
C ILE A 58 -17.15 -11.10 -11.88
N VAL A 59 -17.01 -12.34 -12.32
CA VAL A 59 -16.80 -12.68 -13.73
C VAL A 59 -17.95 -12.17 -14.59
N GLU A 60 -19.20 -12.39 -14.16
CA GLU A 60 -20.40 -11.90 -14.85
C GLU A 60 -20.41 -10.36 -14.93
N ALA A 61 -20.11 -9.66 -13.83
CA ALA A 61 -20.04 -8.21 -13.82
C ALA A 61 -18.95 -7.66 -14.76
N MET A 62 -17.78 -8.32 -14.83
CA MET A 62 -16.72 -7.95 -15.75
C MET A 62 -17.14 -8.14 -17.21
N HIS A 63 -17.79 -9.25 -17.57
CA HIS A 63 -18.31 -9.44 -18.92
C HIS A 63 -19.34 -8.38 -19.29
N LYS A 64 -20.27 -8.09 -18.39
CA LYS A 64 -21.25 -7.01 -18.60
C LYS A 64 -20.60 -5.66 -18.82
N ALA A 65 -19.57 -5.31 -18.04
CA ALA A 65 -18.84 -4.06 -18.21
C ALA A 65 -18.12 -3.97 -19.57
N VAL A 66 -17.58 -5.08 -20.07
CA VAL A 66 -16.97 -5.14 -21.42
C VAL A 66 -18.04 -4.94 -22.50
N ASP A 67 -19.21 -5.58 -22.34
CA ASP A 67 -20.32 -5.41 -23.29
C ASP A 67 -20.81 -3.95 -23.31
N GLU A 68 -20.96 -3.31 -22.15
CA GLU A 68 -21.29 -1.87 -22.04
C GLU A 68 -20.27 -0.98 -22.74
N MET A 69 -18.98 -1.31 -22.66
CA MET A 69 -17.92 -0.56 -23.34
C MET A 69 -17.92 -0.74 -24.85
N SER A 70 -18.58 -1.76 -25.40
CA SER A 70 -18.68 -2.02 -26.84
C SER A 70 -19.80 -1.25 -27.55
N VAL A 71 -20.68 -0.60 -26.78
CA VAL A 71 -21.87 0.11 -27.28
C VAL A 71 -21.71 1.61 -27.05
N ALA A 72 -21.92 2.42 -28.10
CA ALA A 72 -21.71 3.86 -28.05
C ALA A 72 -22.52 4.57 -26.96
N GLU A 73 -23.74 4.11 -26.69
CA GLU A 73 -24.65 4.70 -25.72
C GLU A 73 -24.23 4.45 -24.27
N THR A 74 -23.47 3.38 -24.02
CA THR A 74 -23.04 2.97 -22.67
C THR A 74 -21.52 3.05 -22.49
N PHE A 75 -20.81 3.41 -23.56
CA PHE A 75 -19.36 3.62 -23.51
C PHE A 75 -19.02 4.73 -22.51
N ARG A 76 -18.04 4.43 -21.63
CA ARG A 76 -17.48 5.38 -20.67
C ARG A 76 -16.05 5.67 -21.05
N GLY A 77 -15.81 6.94 -21.41
CA GLY A 77 -14.47 7.42 -21.77
C GLY A 77 -13.70 7.95 -20.57
N TYR A 78 -13.03 9.07 -20.78
CA TYR A 78 -12.34 9.79 -19.73
C TYR A 78 -13.37 10.35 -18.73
N CYS A 79 -13.10 10.18 -17.43
CA CYS A 79 -13.98 10.73 -16.40
C CYS A 79 -13.70 12.23 -16.22
N ASP A 80 -14.76 13.03 -16.13
CA ASP A 80 -14.66 14.48 -15.88
C ASP A 80 -14.30 14.77 -14.41
N ASP A 81 -14.69 13.89 -13.48
CA ASP A 81 -14.37 13.97 -12.07
C ASP A 81 -13.00 13.38 -11.79
N ALA A 82 -12.10 14.16 -11.20
CA ALA A 82 -10.74 13.73 -10.85
C ALA A 82 -10.73 12.57 -9.85
N GLU A 83 -11.75 12.50 -9.00
CA GLU A 83 -11.92 11.48 -7.96
C GLU A 83 -12.38 10.12 -8.51
N GLY A 84 -12.80 10.06 -9.77
CA GLY A 84 -13.35 8.87 -10.43
C GLY A 84 -14.87 8.90 -10.60
N TYR A 85 -15.39 7.98 -11.39
CA TYR A 85 -16.82 7.91 -11.71
C TYR A 85 -17.70 7.86 -10.47
N GLU A 86 -18.73 8.72 -10.43
CA GLU A 86 -19.63 8.84 -9.28
C GLU A 86 -20.28 7.50 -8.90
N PHE A 87 -20.67 6.65 -9.86
CA PHE A 87 -21.30 5.37 -9.54
C PHE A 87 -20.38 4.42 -8.75
N VAL A 88 -19.05 4.50 -8.98
CA VAL A 88 -18.07 3.70 -8.21
C VAL A 88 -17.91 4.30 -6.81
N ARG A 89 -17.78 5.63 -6.71
CA ARG A 89 -17.67 6.34 -5.43
C ARG A 89 -18.92 6.12 -4.56
N GLN A 90 -20.11 6.15 -5.19
CA GLN A 90 -21.36 5.84 -4.50
C GLN A 90 -21.39 4.40 -3.98
N ALA A 91 -20.95 3.43 -4.77
CA ALA A 91 -20.87 2.04 -4.32
C ALA A 91 -19.92 1.86 -3.12
N VAL A 92 -18.81 2.59 -3.10
CA VAL A 92 -17.89 2.62 -1.94
C VAL A 92 -18.56 3.24 -0.72
N LYS A 93 -19.21 4.39 -0.89
CA LYS A 93 -19.98 5.05 0.17
C LYS A 93 -21.05 4.12 0.77
N ASP A 94 -21.84 3.46 -0.09
CA ASP A 94 -22.89 2.53 0.33
C ASP A 94 -22.32 1.33 1.09
N PHE A 95 -21.15 0.85 0.68
CA PHE A 95 -20.43 -0.21 1.38
C PHE A 95 -20.05 0.22 2.80
N TYR A 96 -19.46 1.40 2.99
CA TYR A 96 -19.11 1.94 4.30
C TYR A 96 -20.34 2.19 5.16
N HIS A 97 -21.41 2.75 4.58
CA HIS A 97 -22.69 2.94 5.26
C HIS A 97 -23.24 1.60 5.80
N GLY A 98 -23.16 0.52 5.01
CA GLY A 98 -23.53 -0.83 5.45
C GLY A 98 -22.72 -1.36 6.64
N LEU A 99 -21.55 -0.81 6.89
CA LEU A 99 -20.69 -1.10 8.05
C LEU A 99 -20.90 -0.10 9.21
N GLY A 100 -21.85 0.82 9.08
CA GLY A 100 -22.11 1.85 10.09
C GLY A 100 -21.12 3.03 10.06
N VAL A 101 -20.42 3.24 8.96
CA VAL A 101 -19.48 4.35 8.76
C VAL A 101 -20.01 5.29 7.69
N GLU A 102 -20.16 6.56 8.05
CA GLU A 102 -20.61 7.60 7.12
C GLU A 102 -19.40 8.28 6.49
N VAL A 103 -19.33 8.25 5.16
CA VAL A 103 -18.33 8.97 4.36
C VAL A 103 -19.04 9.86 3.33
N GLY A 104 -18.50 11.04 3.08
CA GLY A 104 -18.95 11.93 2.01
C GLY A 104 -18.52 11.39 0.64
N LEU A 105 -19.23 11.79 -0.41
CA LEU A 105 -18.83 11.41 -1.77
C LEU A 105 -17.49 12.07 -2.17
N ASP A 106 -17.22 13.24 -1.63
CA ASP A 106 -16.00 14.02 -1.76
C ASP A 106 -14.81 13.49 -0.93
N GLU A 107 -15.04 12.47 -0.11
CA GLU A 107 -14.02 11.76 0.65
C GLU A 107 -13.60 10.43 0.00
N VAL A 108 -14.17 10.10 -1.17
CA VAL A 108 -13.89 8.85 -1.89
C VAL A 108 -13.16 9.16 -3.19
N PHE A 109 -11.93 8.66 -3.30
CA PHE A 109 -11.07 8.78 -4.48
C PHE A 109 -10.76 7.40 -5.04
N VAL A 110 -10.89 7.24 -6.36
CA VAL A 110 -10.62 5.96 -7.04
C VAL A 110 -9.24 6.02 -7.68
N SER A 111 -8.43 5.01 -7.43
CA SER A 111 -7.09 4.87 -7.99
C SER A 111 -6.85 3.47 -8.55
N ASP A 112 -5.66 3.24 -9.07
CA ASP A 112 -5.22 1.93 -9.56
C ASP A 112 -4.64 1.03 -8.47
N GLY A 113 -4.71 1.45 -7.21
CA GLY A 113 -4.35 0.63 -6.05
C GLY A 113 -3.62 1.38 -4.95
N ALA A 114 -3.71 0.85 -3.73
CA ALA A 114 -3.18 1.45 -2.51
C ALA A 114 -1.68 1.79 -2.58
N LYS A 115 -0.88 1.00 -3.31
CA LYS A 115 0.56 1.28 -3.45
C LYS A 115 0.83 2.54 -4.26
N SER A 116 0.05 2.78 -5.32
CA SER A 116 0.11 4.01 -6.11
C SER A 116 -0.31 5.20 -5.25
N ASP A 117 -1.38 5.07 -4.47
CA ASP A 117 -1.84 6.11 -3.55
C ASP A 117 -0.79 6.47 -2.51
N LEU A 118 -0.14 5.46 -1.90
CA LEU A 118 0.94 5.69 -0.94
C LEU A 118 2.10 6.48 -1.53
N GLY A 119 2.40 6.27 -2.82
CA GLY A 119 3.42 7.04 -3.54
C GLY A 119 2.95 8.46 -3.85
N ASN A 120 1.76 8.59 -4.42
CA ASN A 120 1.20 9.87 -4.87
C ASN A 120 0.88 10.80 -3.70
N PHE A 121 0.43 10.24 -2.56
CA PHE A 121 0.15 11.01 -1.35
C PHE A 121 1.37 11.82 -0.87
N LEU A 122 2.57 11.32 -1.12
CA LEU A 122 3.80 12.01 -0.72
C LEU A 122 4.07 13.30 -1.50
N ASP A 123 3.43 13.49 -2.67
CA ASP A 123 3.54 14.74 -3.42
C ASP A 123 2.90 15.94 -2.71
N ILE A 124 1.97 15.69 -1.78
CA ILE A 124 1.35 16.75 -0.96
C ILE A 124 2.03 16.94 0.40
N ILE A 125 3.02 16.11 0.74
CA ILE A 125 3.79 16.18 1.97
C ILE A 125 5.09 16.94 1.72
N GLU A 126 5.45 17.86 2.60
CA GLU A 126 6.70 18.61 2.49
C GLU A 126 7.90 17.65 2.57
N PRO A 127 8.84 17.70 1.60
CA PRO A 127 10.05 16.88 1.66
C PRO A 127 10.86 17.16 2.94
N GLY A 128 11.31 16.10 3.59
CA GLY A 128 12.02 16.19 4.86
C GLY A 128 11.11 16.12 6.09
N SER A 129 9.80 15.88 5.91
CA SER A 129 8.87 15.63 7.02
C SER A 129 9.28 14.41 7.84
N ASN A 130 8.96 14.41 9.12
CA ASN A 130 9.12 13.27 10.01
C ASN A 130 7.96 12.30 9.83
N VAL A 131 8.27 11.07 9.47
CA VAL A 131 7.27 10.04 9.18
C VAL A 131 7.46 8.88 10.14
N LEU A 132 6.44 8.63 10.97
CA LEU A 132 6.45 7.53 11.93
C LEU A 132 5.87 6.27 11.29
N ILE A 133 6.69 5.23 11.24
CA ILE A 133 6.37 3.96 10.58
C ILE A 133 6.49 2.83 11.60
N PRO A 134 5.47 1.96 11.74
CA PRO A 134 5.58 0.74 12.55
C PRO A 134 6.70 -0.17 12.04
N ASP A 135 7.34 -0.92 12.95
CA ASP A 135 8.32 -1.93 12.59
C ASP A 135 8.08 -3.21 13.44
N PRO A 136 7.87 -4.38 12.79
CA PRO A 136 7.91 -4.66 11.35
C PRO A 136 6.66 -4.19 10.57
N VAL A 137 6.85 -3.81 9.30
CA VAL A 137 5.78 -3.30 8.44
C VAL A 137 6.03 -3.65 6.97
N TYR A 138 5.06 -3.37 6.12
CA TYR A 138 5.18 -3.50 4.66
C TYR A 138 6.26 -2.56 4.11
N PRO A 139 7.28 -3.08 3.41
CA PRO A 139 8.46 -2.31 2.99
C PRO A 139 8.17 -1.06 2.16
N ALA A 140 7.04 -1.05 1.41
CA ALA A 140 6.70 0.08 0.57
C ALA A 140 6.53 1.40 1.35
N TYR A 141 6.11 1.35 2.62
CA TYR A 141 6.00 2.55 3.46
C TYR A 141 7.36 3.20 3.68
N VAL A 142 8.38 2.38 3.90
CA VAL A 142 9.77 2.85 4.06
C VAL A 142 10.33 3.33 2.73
N ASP A 143 10.23 2.50 1.68
CA ASP A 143 10.84 2.77 0.37
C ASP A 143 10.31 4.07 -0.25
N THR A 144 8.99 4.29 -0.22
CA THR A 144 8.40 5.51 -0.79
C THR A 144 8.85 6.76 -0.04
N ASN A 145 8.92 6.71 1.29
CA ASN A 145 9.38 7.83 2.10
C ASN A 145 10.88 8.10 1.94
N VAL A 146 11.71 7.06 1.77
CA VAL A 146 13.13 7.21 1.41
C VAL A 146 13.27 7.93 0.07
N MET A 147 12.48 7.53 -0.94
CA MET A 147 12.49 8.17 -2.26
C MET A 147 12.05 9.64 -2.21
N ALA A 148 11.09 9.97 -1.35
CA ALA A 148 10.61 11.33 -1.10
C ALA A 148 11.57 12.18 -0.24
N ALA A 149 12.67 11.58 0.25
CA ALA A 149 13.64 12.22 1.14
C ALA A 149 13.09 12.62 2.51
N ASN A 150 12.05 11.94 3.00
CA ASN A 150 11.50 12.12 4.34
C ASN A 150 12.41 11.49 5.42
N HIS A 151 12.24 11.96 6.66
CA HIS A 151 12.90 11.40 7.84
C HIS A 151 12.02 10.31 8.45
N ILE A 152 12.55 9.08 8.47
CA ILE A 152 11.80 7.93 8.97
C ILE A 152 12.11 7.72 10.44
N LEU A 153 11.06 7.71 11.24
CA LEU A 153 11.05 7.35 12.65
C LEU A 153 10.36 5.97 12.77
N PHE A 154 10.98 5.03 13.46
CA PHE A 154 10.38 3.71 13.64
C PHE A 154 9.69 3.58 14.99
N ALA A 155 8.43 3.17 14.96
CA ALA A 155 7.70 2.70 16.15
C ALA A 155 7.82 1.18 16.20
N SER A 156 8.83 0.67 16.91
CA SER A 156 9.11 -0.76 16.94
C SER A 156 8.29 -1.47 18.00
N SER A 157 7.91 -2.70 17.71
CA SER A 157 7.30 -3.63 18.67
C SER A 157 7.70 -5.06 18.31
N ASP A 158 7.87 -5.88 19.32
CA ASP A 158 8.28 -7.28 19.23
C ASP A 158 7.12 -8.23 19.55
N VAL A 159 7.46 -9.51 19.72
CA VAL A 159 6.49 -10.54 20.08
C VAL A 159 5.86 -10.31 21.46
N GLU A 160 6.59 -9.73 22.41
CA GLU A 160 6.08 -9.44 23.75
C GLU A 160 5.08 -8.29 23.71
N GLY A 161 5.32 -7.29 22.83
CA GLY A 161 4.39 -6.21 22.52
C GLY A 161 3.27 -6.59 21.53
N GLY A 162 3.20 -7.85 21.10
CA GLY A 162 2.22 -8.34 20.13
C GLY A 162 2.37 -7.74 18.73
N PHE A 163 3.53 -7.18 18.40
CA PHE A 163 3.80 -6.43 17.17
C PHE A 163 2.87 -5.23 16.94
N LEU A 164 2.37 -4.65 18.05
CA LEU A 164 1.50 -3.47 18.05
C LEU A 164 2.18 -2.31 18.77
N PRO A 165 2.99 -1.50 18.08
CA PRO A 165 3.61 -0.35 18.70
C PRO A 165 2.56 0.62 19.27
N ARG A 166 2.94 1.31 20.33
CA ARG A 166 2.12 2.34 20.97
C ARG A 166 2.72 3.71 20.67
N PRO A 167 1.88 4.77 20.66
CA PRO A 167 2.40 6.13 20.52
C PRO A 167 3.33 6.48 21.68
N ASP A 168 4.37 7.25 21.36
CA ASP A 168 5.32 7.81 22.33
C ASP A 168 5.21 9.33 22.29
N SER A 169 4.83 9.96 23.38
CA SER A 169 4.63 11.41 23.49
C SER A 169 5.92 12.23 23.27
N ASP A 170 7.08 11.60 23.36
CA ASP A 170 8.37 12.28 23.14
C ASP A 170 8.78 12.27 21.66
N VAL A 171 8.03 11.56 20.81
CA VAL A 171 8.25 11.52 19.37
C VAL A 171 7.25 12.44 18.69
N HIS A 172 7.72 13.30 17.79
CA HIS A 172 6.88 14.14 16.94
C HIS A 172 6.98 13.70 15.49
N ALA A 173 5.84 13.40 14.87
CA ALA A 173 5.74 13.01 13.47
C ALA A 173 4.71 13.90 12.75
N ASP A 174 5.02 14.24 11.50
CA ASP A 174 4.10 14.96 10.60
C ASP A 174 3.12 13.99 9.92
N VAL A 175 3.55 12.73 9.75
CA VAL A 175 2.76 11.65 9.17
C VAL A 175 2.94 10.37 9.98
N ILE A 176 1.85 9.66 10.23
CA ILE A 176 1.85 8.38 10.94
C ILE A 176 1.24 7.31 10.05
N TYR A 177 1.97 6.23 9.83
CA TYR A 177 1.45 5.04 9.17
C TYR A 177 0.87 4.06 10.17
N ILE A 178 -0.36 3.61 9.95
CA ILE A 178 -1.00 2.54 10.72
C ILE A 178 -1.52 1.49 9.73
N CYS A 179 -1.14 0.24 9.94
CA CYS A 179 -1.62 -0.91 9.18
C CYS A 179 -2.28 -1.90 10.13
N SER A 180 -3.60 -2.07 10.00
CA SER A 180 -4.36 -2.96 10.89
C SER A 180 -5.48 -3.64 10.09
N PRO A 181 -5.40 -4.96 9.90
CA PRO A 181 -4.34 -5.91 10.27
C PRO A 181 -2.98 -5.56 9.65
N ASN A 182 -1.90 -5.67 10.42
CA ASN A 182 -0.57 -5.30 9.97
C ASN A 182 0.02 -6.31 8.96
N ASN A 183 0.61 -5.81 7.92
CA ASN A 183 1.46 -6.58 7.01
C ASN A 183 2.94 -6.35 7.41
N PRO A 184 3.72 -7.40 7.83
CA PRO A 184 3.48 -8.84 7.61
C PRO A 184 2.94 -9.62 8.83
N THR A 185 2.77 -8.99 10.00
CA THR A 185 2.56 -9.73 11.26
C THR A 185 1.15 -10.25 11.46
N GLY A 186 0.15 -9.66 10.79
CA GLY A 186 -1.27 -9.93 11.01
C GLY A 186 -1.82 -9.35 12.31
N ALA A 187 -1.00 -8.63 13.09
CA ALA A 187 -1.44 -8.01 14.32
C ALA A 187 -2.51 -6.93 14.07
N THR A 188 -3.52 -6.89 14.92
CA THR A 188 -4.68 -6.01 14.78
C THR A 188 -4.91 -5.23 16.05
N TYR A 189 -4.97 -3.90 15.94
CA TYR A 189 -5.37 -3.05 17.05
C TYR A 189 -6.86 -3.25 17.39
N ASP A 190 -7.15 -3.22 18.69
CA ASP A 190 -8.51 -2.99 19.18
C ASP A 190 -8.87 -1.50 19.11
N ALA A 191 -10.11 -1.17 19.49
CA ALA A 191 -10.61 0.21 19.46
C ALA A 191 -9.79 1.14 20.36
N ASP A 192 -9.35 0.66 21.53
CA ASP A 192 -8.58 1.47 22.48
C ASP A 192 -7.15 1.72 21.93
N GLY A 193 -6.56 0.73 21.26
CA GLY A 193 -5.27 0.87 20.59
C GLY A 193 -5.30 1.87 19.44
N LEU A 194 -6.34 1.83 18.60
CA LEU A 194 -6.54 2.83 17.53
C LEU A 194 -6.82 4.20 18.10
N LYS A 195 -7.66 4.28 19.18
CA LYS A 195 -7.95 5.54 19.85
C LYS A 195 -6.69 6.20 20.40
N ALA A 196 -5.76 5.42 20.97
CA ALA A 196 -4.50 5.96 21.47
C ALA A 196 -3.69 6.66 20.36
N TRP A 197 -3.69 6.13 19.15
CA TRP A 197 -3.05 6.74 17.99
C TRP A 197 -3.78 8.01 17.52
N VAL A 198 -5.12 8.01 17.54
CA VAL A 198 -5.92 9.20 17.20
C VAL A 198 -5.73 10.32 18.21
N ASP A 199 -5.67 9.97 19.52
CA ASP A 199 -5.45 10.96 20.57
C ASP A 199 -4.02 11.54 20.56
N TYR A 200 -3.06 10.78 20.03
CA TYR A 200 -1.69 11.22 19.86
C TYR A 200 -1.51 12.18 18.69
N ALA A 201 -2.21 11.96 17.55
CA ALA A 201 -2.14 12.76 16.32
C ALA A 201 -2.80 14.13 16.50
#